data_84617533391fc9aff5398a6b90218988
#
_entry.id   84617533391fc9aff5398a6b90218988
#
_cell.length_a   1.000
_cell.length_b   1.000
_cell.length_c   1.000
_cell.angle_alpha   90.00
_cell.angle_beta   90.00
_cell.angle_gamma   90.00
#
_symmetry.space_group_name_H-M   'P 1'
#
loop_
_entity.id
_entity.type
_entity.pdbx_description
1 polymer ?
#
loop_
_entity_poly.entity_id
_entity_poly.type
_entity_poly.pdbx_seq_one_letter_code
_entity_poly.pdbx_strand_id
1 'polypeptide(L)'
;MERSALSITSNIAEGFGRQSFQDKKHFYIMARGSGYELQNQLLVAKDTSRLTDVEYKELTQLSLDSTRLLHGLIRSLVKNGQTNS
;
A
#
# COMPACT_ATOMS: atom_id res chain seq x y z
N MET A 1 -13.84 0.64 -0.51
CA MET A 1 -12.77 0.00 0.29
C MET A 1 -12.21 -1.25 -0.37
N GLU A 2 -13.04 -2.12 -0.90
CA GLU A 2 -12.56 -3.32 -1.59
C GLU A 2 -11.65 -2.99 -2.76
N ARG A 3 -12.00 -1.97 -3.53
CA ARG A 3 -11.21 -1.57 -4.70
C ARG A 3 -9.83 -1.08 -4.29
N SER A 4 -9.73 -0.28 -3.23
CA SER A 4 -8.45 0.21 -2.74
C SER A 4 -7.60 -0.93 -2.19
N ALA A 5 -8.21 -1.86 -1.46
CA ALA A 5 -7.50 -3.02 -0.92
C ALA A 5 -6.96 -3.92 -2.03
N LEU A 6 -7.79 -4.19 -3.05
CA LEU A 6 -7.36 -4.97 -4.22
C LEU A 6 -6.24 -4.27 -4.98
N SER A 7 -6.32 -2.95 -5.09
CA SER A 7 -5.29 -2.17 -5.77
C SER A 7 -3.94 -2.29 -5.08
N ILE A 8 -3.92 -2.33 -3.74
CA ILE A 8 -2.67 -2.51 -2.99
C ILE A 8 -2.03 -3.84 -3.37
N THR A 9 -2.76 -4.94 -3.24
CA THR A 9 -2.23 -6.28 -3.54
C THR A 9 -1.87 -6.45 -4.99
N SER A 10 -2.71 -5.96 -5.90
CA SER A 10 -2.45 -6.08 -7.33
C SER A 10 -1.19 -5.34 -7.74
N ASN A 11 -0.98 -4.14 -7.21
CA ASN A 11 0.19 -3.35 -7.55
C ASN A 11 1.47 -3.92 -6.94
N ILE A 12 1.38 -4.50 -5.74
CA ILE A 12 2.53 -5.19 -5.15
C ILE A 12 2.91 -6.38 -6.02
N ALA A 13 1.93 -7.19 -6.41
CA ALA A 13 2.17 -8.37 -7.25
C ALA A 13 2.77 -7.97 -8.60
N GLU A 14 2.22 -6.93 -9.23
CA GLU A 14 2.75 -6.43 -10.49
C GLU A 14 4.19 -5.96 -10.35
N GLY A 15 4.49 -5.23 -9.26
CA GLY A 15 5.84 -4.74 -9.01
C GLY A 15 6.84 -5.87 -8.83
N PHE A 16 6.45 -6.94 -8.14
CA PHE A 16 7.32 -8.10 -7.97
C PHE A 16 7.61 -8.77 -9.31
N GLY A 17 6.65 -8.78 -10.23
CA GLY A 17 6.80 -9.40 -11.53
C GLY A 17 7.59 -8.58 -12.55
N ARG A 18 7.85 -7.31 -12.25
CA ARG A 18 8.61 -6.45 -13.16
C ARG A 18 10.10 -6.62 -12.92
N GLN A 19 10.90 -6.40 -13.97
CA GLN A 19 12.35 -6.54 -13.86
C GLN A 19 13.07 -5.22 -13.70
N SER A 20 12.54 -4.14 -14.30
CA SER A 20 13.21 -2.85 -14.23
C SER A 20 12.92 -2.15 -12.90
N PHE A 21 13.91 -1.39 -12.43
CA PHE A 21 13.80 -0.55 -11.25
C PHE A 21 12.64 0.43 -11.37
N GLN A 22 12.53 1.09 -12.53
CA GLN A 22 11.51 2.11 -12.76
C GLN A 22 10.11 1.53 -12.67
N ASP A 23 9.90 0.35 -13.27
CA ASP A 23 8.59 -0.29 -13.27
C ASP A 23 8.20 -0.75 -11.87
N LYS A 24 9.14 -1.38 -11.14
CA LYS A 24 8.89 -1.80 -9.76
C LYS A 24 8.50 -0.61 -8.89
N LYS A 25 9.27 0.46 -8.98
CA LYS A 25 9.04 1.67 -8.19
C LYS A 25 7.67 2.25 -8.50
N HIS A 26 7.30 2.31 -9.78
CA HIS A 26 6.00 2.81 -10.22
C HIS A 26 4.86 2.06 -9.54
N PHE A 27 4.89 0.72 -9.59
CA PHE A 27 3.81 -0.09 -9.01
C PHE A 27 3.77 0.00 -7.50
N TYR A 28 4.92 0.05 -6.84
CA TYR A 28 4.95 0.18 -5.38
C TYR A 28 4.43 1.55 -4.93
N ILE A 29 4.72 2.61 -5.67
CA ILE A 29 4.18 3.94 -5.36
C ILE A 29 2.66 3.95 -5.56
N MET A 30 2.16 3.30 -6.60
CA MET A 30 0.71 3.18 -6.81
C MET A 30 0.05 2.41 -5.67
N ALA A 31 0.67 1.32 -5.21
CA ALA A 31 0.16 0.56 -4.07
C ALA A 31 0.12 1.40 -2.80
N ARG A 32 1.15 2.22 -2.57
CA ARG A 32 1.21 3.11 -1.40
C ARG A 32 0.09 4.15 -1.44
N GLY A 33 -0.15 4.74 -2.63
CA GLY A 33 -1.25 5.68 -2.81
C GLY A 33 -2.59 5.04 -2.51
N SER A 34 -2.80 3.80 -2.96
CA SER A 34 -4.01 3.04 -2.66
C SER A 34 -4.15 2.79 -1.15
N GLY A 35 -3.04 2.58 -0.47
CA GLY A 35 -3.03 2.42 0.99
C GLY A 35 -3.50 3.67 1.72
N TYR A 36 -3.03 4.84 1.29
CA TYR A 36 -3.47 6.10 1.87
C TYR A 36 -4.96 6.35 1.60
N GLU A 37 -5.42 6.03 0.40
CA GLU A 37 -6.82 6.14 0.05
C GLU A 37 -7.68 5.22 0.93
N LEU A 38 -7.22 4.00 1.15
CA LEU A 38 -7.91 3.05 2.01
C LEU A 38 -8.02 3.57 3.44
N GLN A 39 -6.96 4.14 3.99
CA GLN A 39 -6.97 4.71 5.33
C GLN A 39 -8.01 5.82 5.45
N ASN A 40 -8.10 6.67 4.44
CA ASN A 40 -9.07 7.75 4.39
C ASN A 40 -10.50 7.20 4.34
N GLN A 41 -10.73 6.18 3.51
CA GLN A 41 -12.03 5.53 3.38
C GLN A 41 -12.46 4.85 4.68
N LEU A 42 -11.52 4.24 5.40
CA LEU A 42 -11.79 3.61 6.69
C LEU A 42 -12.23 4.64 7.73
N LEU A 43 -11.60 5.80 7.75
CA LEU A 43 -11.96 6.87 8.65
C LEU A 43 -13.39 7.36 8.38
N VAL A 44 -13.72 7.57 7.11
CA VAL A 44 -15.07 7.98 6.71
C VAL A 44 -16.09 6.91 7.09
N ALA A 45 -15.77 5.65 6.87
CA ALA A 45 -16.67 4.54 7.22
C ALA A 45 -16.91 4.46 8.72
N LYS A 46 -15.89 4.73 9.53
CA LYS A 46 -16.04 4.78 10.98
C LYS A 46 -16.95 5.94 11.38
N ASP A 47 -16.70 7.12 10.84
CA ASP A 47 -17.46 8.34 11.18
C ASP A 47 -18.92 8.23 10.77
N THR A 48 -19.23 7.44 9.75
CA THR A 48 -20.61 7.21 9.30
C THR A 48 -21.21 5.93 9.91
N SER A 49 -20.58 5.37 10.93
CA SER A 49 -21.05 4.19 11.67
C SER A 49 -21.19 2.93 10.81
N ARG A 50 -20.41 2.83 9.73
CA ARG A 50 -20.39 1.64 8.88
C ARG A 50 -19.45 0.56 9.39
N LEU A 51 -18.53 0.95 10.30
CA LEU A 51 -17.60 0.04 10.95
C LEU A 51 -17.71 0.18 12.45
N THR A 52 -17.53 -0.93 13.15
CA THR A 52 -17.37 -0.90 14.60
C THR A 52 -15.97 -0.39 14.93
N ASP A 53 -15.75 0.01 16.18
CA ASP A 53 -14.43 0.46 16.63
C ASP A 53 -13.39 -0.65 16.48
N VAL A 54 -13.77 -1.89 16.76
CA VAL A 54 -12.88 -3.05 16.63
C VAL A 54 -12.49 -3.25 15.16
N GLU A 55 -13.49 -3.26 14.27
CA GLU A 55 -13.24 -3.41 12.84
C GLU A 55 -12.34 -2.31 12.31
N TYR A 56 -12.61 -1.07 12.74
CA TYR A 56 -11.79 0.08 12.31
C TYR A 56 -10.34 -0.10 12.75
N LYS A 57 -10.12 -0.50 14.00
CA LYS A 57 -8.75 -0.69 14.52
C LYS A 57 -8.02 -1.78 13.76
N GLU A 58 -8.68 -2.91 13.50
CA GLU A 58 -8.06 -4.04 12.79
C GLU A 58 -7.70 -3.68 11.36
N LEU A 59 -8.63 -3.06 10.63
CA LEU A 59 -8.42 -2.69 9.24
C LEU A 59 -7.37 -1.58 9.11
N THR A 60 -7.39 -0.62 10.04
CA THR A 60 -6.39 0.45 10.07
C THR A 60 -5.00 -0.13 10.31
N GLN A 61 -4.88 -1.09 11.23
CA GLN A 61 -3.58 -1.71 11.50
C GLN A 61 -3.06 -2.46 10.30
N LEU A 62 -3.92 -3.20 9.60
CA LEU A 62 -3.53 -3.90 8.36
C LEU A 62 -3.05 -2.91 7.30
N SER A 63 -3.74 -1.80 7.16
CA SER A 63 -3.38 -0.76 6.20
C SER A 63 -2.02 -0.12 6.56
N LEU A 64 -1.79 0.15 7.84
CA LEU A 64 -0.52 0.70 8.30
C LEU A 64 0.63 -0.28 8.08
N ASP A 65 0.40 -1.56 8.35
CA ASP A 65 1.41 -2.60 8.13
C ASP A 65 1.77 -2.71 6.66
N SER A 66 0.78 -2.64 5.78
CA SER A 66 0.99 -2.67 4.33
C SER A 66 1.80 -1.46 3.87
N THR A 67 1.48 -0.28 4.39
CA THR A 67 2.20 0.95 4.06
C THR A 67 3.66 0.87 4.52
N ARG A 68 3.89 0.34 5.72
CA ARG A 68 5.24 0.15 6.24
C ARG A 68 6.05 -0.80 5.37
N LEU A 69 5.42 -1.92 4.96
CA LEU A 69 6.06 -2.86 4.05
C LEU A 69 6.44 -2.18 2.73
N LEU A 70 5.53 -1.40 2.17
CA LEU A 70 5.78 -0.68 0.92
C LEU A 70 6.90 0.33 1.04
N HIS A 71 6.95 1.07 2.15
CA HIS A 71 8.06 1.99 2.40
C HIS A 71 9.39 1.25 2.43
N GLY A 72 9.43 0.08 3.06
CA GLY A 72 10.63 -0.76 3.09
C GLY A 72 11.02 -1.25 1.71
N LEU A 73 10.04 -1.70 0.91
CA LEU A 73 10.29 -2.16 -0.45
C LEU A 73 10.84 -1.05 -1.34
N ILE A 74 10.23 0.13 -1.26
CA ILE A 74 10.68 1.29 -2.07
C ILE A 74 12.09 1.70 -1.65
N ARG A 75 12.36 1.76 -0.36
CA ARG A 75 13.68 2.12 0.17
C ARG A 75 14.75 1.14 -0.29
N SER A 76 14.47 -0.16 -0.18
CA SER A 76 15.37 -1.20 -0.63
C SER A 76 15.63 -1.11 -2.12
N LEU A 77 14.60 -0.84 -2.90
CA LEU A 77 14.68 -0.71 -4.34
C LEU A 77 15.54 0.48 -4.74
N VAL A 78 15.38 1.62 -4.09
CA VAL A 78 16.18 2.82 -4.35
C VAL A 78 17.64 2.56 -4.03
N LYS A 79 17.92 1.91 -2.88
CA LYS A 79 19.27 1.58 -2.49
C LYS A 79 19.94 0.65 -3.50
N ASN A 80 19.21 -0.38 -3.94
CA ASN A 80 19.75 -1.33 -4.93
C ASN A 80 19.96 -0.66 -6.30
N GLY A 81 19.04 0.21 -6.69
CA GLY A 81 19.17 0.97 -7.93
C GLY A 81 20.39 1.86 -7.93
N GLN A 82 20.68 2.51 -6.81
CA GLN A 82 21.88 3.35 -6.66
C GLN A 82 23.15 2.50 -6.73
N THR A 83 23.12 1.30 -6.14
CA THR A 83 24.27 0.41 -6.13
C THR A 83 24.59 -0.11 -7.52
N ASN A 84 23.56 -0.32 -8.34
CA ASN A 84 23.69 -0.91 -9.66
C ASN A 84 23.94 0.12 -10.77
N SER A 85 23.85 1.38 -10.42
CA SER A 85 24.10 2.44 -11.38
C SER A 85 25.57 2.88 -11.33
#